data_c790926a1802a5adbb65223f6e7d72c2
#
_entry.id   c790926a1802a5adbb65223f6e7d72c2
#
_cell.length_a   1.000
_cell.length_b   1.000
_cell.length_c   1.000
_cell.angle_alpha   90.00
_cell.angle_beta   90.00
_cell.angle_gamma   90.00
#
_symmetry.space_group_name_H-M   'P 1'
#
loop_
_entity.id
_entity.type
_entity.pdbx_description
1 polymer ?
#
loop_
_entity_poly.entity_id
_entity_poly.type
_entity_poly.pdbx_seq_one_letter_code
_entity_poly.pdbx_strand_id
1 'polypeptide(L)'
;MNQCLSYILLTMVLAGATSKECHAQGAPSDREVDRSIVRALKYLASQQQRSGAWQLQNASRGQDAASTTSLAVMAFMAAGHVPGEGPYGEAMERGIRWVLDNQRPEDGLFIHRAGSGPMYTHGICTLMLAEVAGMVDPSLSDRVRKSLERAILLILQAQAVPKGDRHAGGWRYHPSSNDSDLSVTGWQLLALRAAKNIGCDVPAEAIEYAVSYVNKCSDRNGGFSYHPNHGVSPTRSGTGILCLEICGEHRAPTTMAAADYLLRRPLRYDDGFFFYGVYYCTVGMFQVGGRHWDQTRNHVTSLLLSRQHPDGSWNPSDGSEASFGPNYATSMSVLALAVEYQYLPIYQR
;
A
#
# COMPACT_ATOMS: atom_id res chain seq x y z
N MET A 1 36.38 67.26 54.34
CA MET A 1 36.31 66.13 55.30
C MET A 1 34.90 65.63 55.26
N ASN A 2 34.72 64.40 55.14
CA ASN A 2 33.55 63.52 55.07
C ASN A 2 33.10 63.07 53.65
N GLN A 3 33.50 61.85 53.39
CA GLN A 3 33.10 61.00 52.28
C GLN A 3 31.66 60.50 52.51
N CYS A 4 30.81 60.55 51.50
CA CYS A 4 29.57 59.76 51.41
C CYS A 4 29.72 58.71 50.35
N LEU A 5 29.78 57.45 50.77
CA LEU A 5 29.68 56.25 49.92
C LEU A 5 28.22 56.08 49.52
N SER A 6 27.95 56.07 48.19
CA SER A 6 26.68 55.64 47.63
C SER A 6 26.82 54.20 47.25
N TYR A 7 26.03 53.31 47.89
CA TYR A 7 25.84 51.92 47.48
C TYR A 7 24.84 51.84 46.30
N ILE A 8 25.29 51.34 45.13
CA ILE A 8 24.41 50.96 44.01
C ILE A 8 24.04 49.49 44.21
N LEU A 9 22.80 49.26 44.56
CA LEU A 9 22.23 47.89 44.54
C LEU A 9 21.96 47.47 43.10
N LEU A 10 22.71 46.49 42.59
CA LEU A 10 22.49 45.86 41.28
C LEU A 10 21.55 44.68 41.49
N THR A 11 20.27 44.86 41.17
CA THR A 11 19.28 43.78 41.12
C THR A 11 19.47 42.95 39.83
N MET A 12 20.06 41.78 39.94
CA MET A 12 20.05 40.77 38.89
C MET A 12 18.65 40.16 38.76
N VAL A 13 17.96 40.48 37.69
CA VAL A 13 16.77 39.75 37.26
C VAL A 13 17.25 38.47 36.56
N LEU A 14 17.13 37.33 37.22
CA LEU A 14 17.29 36.01 36.63
C LEU A 14 16.07 35.77 35.75
N ALA A 15 16.20 35.98 34.44
CA ALA A 15 15.28 35.49 33.47
C ALA A 15 15.46 33.96 33.37
N GLY A 16 14.57 33.23 34.01
CA GLY A 16 14.47 31.77 33.86
C GLY A 16 14.03 31.44 32.44
N ALA A 17 14.98 31.15 31.57
CA ALA A 17 14.70 30.49 30.28
C ALA A 17 14.30 29.03 30.57
N THR A 18 13.02 28.76 30.60
CA THR A 18 12.52 27.38 30.51
C THR A 18 12.86 26.86 29.12
N SER A 19 13.99 26.20 28.99
CA SER A 19 14.28 25.34 27.85
C SER A 19 13.21 24.25 27.84
N LYS A 20 12.27 24.34 26.89
CA LYS A 20 11.46 23.17 26.49
C LYS A 20 12.47 22.12 26.03
N GLU A 21 12.75 21.16 26.87
CA GLU A 21 13.41 19.94 26.45
C GLU A 21 12.56 19.31 25.37
N CYS A 22 13.01 19.45 24.12
CA CYS A 22 12.54 18.68 23.02
C CYS A 22 12.98 17.24 23.32
N HIS A 23 12.13 16.47 24.00
CA HIS A 23 12.34 15.04 24.14
C HIS A 23 12.36 14.50 22.71
N ALA A 24 13.54 14.08 22.25
CA ALA A 24 13.66 13.21 21.09
C ALA A 24 12.84 11.96 21.44
N GLN A 25 11.60 11.88 20.91
CA GLN A 25 10.79 10.69 21.05
C GLN A 25 11.58 9.56 20.40
N GLY A 26 11.99 8.58 21.20
CA GLY A 26 12.62 7.36 20.69
C GLY A 26 11.70 6.70 19.66
N ALA A 27 12.25 5.84 18.79
CA ALA A 27 11.45 5.08 17.83
C ALA A 27 10.31 4.35 18.57
N PRO A 28 9.07 4.33 18.00
CA PRO A 28 7.94 3.64 18.60
C PRO A 28 8.26 2.16 18.87
N SER A 29 7.80 1.65 20.00
CA SER A 29 7.97 0.25 20.37
C SER A 29 7.03 -0.66 19.58
N ASP A 30 7.39 -1.94 19.45
CA ASP A 30 6.54 -2.95 18.80
C ASP A 30 5.16 -3.03 19.46
N ARG A 31 5.08 -2.89 20.80
CA ARG A 31 3.80 -2.86 21.53
C ARG A 31 2.90 -1.68 21.16
N GLU A 32 3.47 -0.55 20.79
CA GLU A 32 2.70 0.62 20.33
C GLU A 32 2.16 0.38 18.93
N VAL A 33 2.95 -0.26 18.06
CA VAL A 33 2.55 -0.70 16.73
C VAL A 33 1.39 -1.69 16.83
N ASP A 34 1.54 -2.74 17.65
CA ASP A 34 0.50 -3.77 17.87
C ASP A 34 -0.82 -3.14 18.34
N ARG A 35 -0.76 -2.24 19.33
CA ARG A 35 -1.95 -1.52 19.83
C ARG A 35 -2.60 -0.67 18.75
N SER A 36 -1.81 -0.03 17.90
CA SER A 36 -2.28 0.77 16.77
C SER A 36 -3.02 -0.10 15.75
N ILE A 37 -2.43 -1.25 15.37
CA ILE A 37 -3.05 -2.23 14.47
C ILE A 37 -4.37 -2.73 15.08
N VAL A 38 -4.39 -3.15 16.34
CA VAL A 38 -5.62 -3.63 17.01
C VAL A 38 -6.74 -2.58 16.99
N ARG A 39 -6.44 -1.29 17.23
CA ARG A 39 -7.44 -0.23 17.12
C ARG A 39 -7.95 -0.07 15.69
N ALA A 40 -7.04 -0.12 14.71
CA ALA A 40 -7.38 0.00 13.30
C ALA A 40 -8.29 -1.15 12.81
N LEU A 41 -8.00 -2.39 13.22
CA LEU A 41 -8.86 -3.53 12.87
C LEU A 41 -10.26 -3.42 13.50
N LYS A 42 -10.36 -2.96 14.75
CA LYS A 42 -11.67 -2.68 15.38
C LYS A 42 -12.44 -1.62 14.60
N TYR A 43 -11.77 -0.54 14.18
CA TYR A 43 -12.38 0.46 13.33
C TYR A 43 -12.89 -0.15 12.02
N LEU A 44 -12.02 -0.86 11.26
CA LEU A 44 -12.42 -1.50 10.00
C LEU A 44 -13.61 -2.45 10.21
N ALA A 45 -13.59 -3.29 11.23
CA ALA A 45 -14.72 -4.19 11.53
C ALA A 45 -16.04 -3.43 11.76
N SER A 46 -15.99 -2.28 12.44
CA SER A 46 -17.17 -1.44 12.70
C SER A 46 -17.71 -0.74 11.44
N GLN A 47 -16.90 -0.59 10.40
CA GLN A 47 -17.26 0.11 9.15
C GLN A 47 -17.83 -0.81 8.07
N GLN A 48 -17.79 -2.14 8.29
CA GLN A 48 -18.33 -3.08 7.31
C GLN A 48 -19.84 -2.95 7.19
N GLN A 49 -20.33 -2.82 5.97
CA GLN A 49 -21.76 -2.80 5.70
C GLN A 49 -22.38 -4.20 5.81
N ARG A 50 -23.70 -4.26 5.98
CA ARG A 50 -24.46 -5.53 6.01
C ARG A 50 -24.26 -6.36 4.74
N SER A 51 -23.98 -5.72 3.60
CA SER A 51 -23.66 -6.39 2.32
C SER A 51 -22.33 -7.13 2.36
N GLY A 52 -21.44 -6.83 3.29
CA GLY A 52 -20.05 -7.29 3.34
C GLY A 52 -19.03 -6.29 2.81
N ALA A 53 -19.47 -5.21 2.16
CA ALA A 53 -18.59 -4.21 1.57
C ALA A 53 -18.02 -3.23 2.61
N TRP A 54 -16.81 -2.72 2.32
CA TRP A 54 -16.27 -1.49 2.87
C TRP A 54 -16.37 -0.39 1.81
N GLN A 55 -17.16 0.64 2.10
CA GLN A 55 -17.41 1.73 1.15
C GLN A 55 -16.32 2.79 1.19
N LEU A 56 -16.18 3.49 0.06
CA LEU A 56 -15.49 4.76 -0.01
C LEU A 56 -16.35 5.87 0.59
N GLN A 57 -15.75 6.89 1.14
CA GLN A 57 -16.48 8.03 1.68
C GLN A 57 -17.15 8.86 0.58
N ASN A 58 -16.48 9.00 -0.58
CA ASN A 58 -16.99 9.71 -1.75
C ASN A 58 -16.59 8.94 -3.03
N ALA A 59 -17.53 8.27 -3.66
CA ALA A 59 -17.34 7.43 -4.85
C ALA A 59 -17.11 8.26 -6.14
N SER A 60 -16.11 9.16 -6.19
CA SER A 60 -16.00 10.12 -7.30
C SER A 60 -14.82 9.96 -8.26
N ARG A 61 -13.79 9.17 -7.97
CA ARG A 61 -12.62 9.04 -8.88
C ARG A 61 -11.93 7.68 -8.77
N GLY A 62 -12.22 6.78 -9.70
CA GLY A 62 -11.34 5.66 -10.07
C GLY A 62 -11.14 4.53 -9.06
N GLN A 63 -11.49 4.71 -7.81
CA GLN A 63 -11.61 3.64 -6.83
C GLN A 63 -13.05 3.29 -6.58
N ASP A 64 -13.26 2.06 -6.23
CA ASP A 64 -14.55 1.44 -6.11
C ASP A 64 -14.59 0.65 -4.78
N ALA A 65 -15.78 0.38 -4.27
CA ALA A 65 -15.94 -0.36 -3.03
C ALA A 65 -15.30 -1.76 -3.08
N ALA A 66 -15.13 -2.37 -4.27
CA ALA A 66 -14.48 -3.67 -4.40
C ALA A 66 -12.97 -3.58 -4.07
N SER A 67 -12.28 -2.53 -4.51
CA SER A 67 -10.87 -2.32 -4.12
C SER A 67 -10.73 -2.05 -2.62
N THR A 68 -11.58 -1.19 -2.05
CA THR A 68 -11.53 -0.89 -0.60
C THR A 68 -11.86 -2.13 0.24
N THR A 69 -12.85 -2.93 -0.18
CA THR A 69 -13.18 -4.19 0.48
C THR A 69 -12.00 -5.17 0.42
N SER A 70 -11.36 -5.30 -0.72
CA SER A 70 -10.18 -6.17 -0.89
C SER A 70 -9.00 -5.72 -0.03
N LEU A 71 -8.73 -4.41 0.04
CA LEU A 71 -7.69 -3.86 0.92
C LEU A 71 -8.00 -4.10 2.40
N ALA A 72 -9.27 -3.97 2.83
CA ALA A 72 -9.67 -4.26 4.20
C ALA A 72 -9.48 -5.75 4.55
N VAL A 73 -9.86 -6.67 3.67
CA VAL A 73 -9.63 -8.11 3.86
C VAL A 73 -8.12 -8.38 3.99
N MET A 74 -7.29 -7.84 3.10
CA MET A 74 -5.84 -8.00 3.17
C MET A 74 -5.24 -7.39 4.44
N ALA A 75 -5.80 -6.28 4.96
CA ALA A 75 -5.35 -5.69 6.23
C ALA A 75 -5.60 -6.62 7.43
N PHE A 76 -6.75 -7.31 7.49
CA PHE A 76 -6.99 -8.33 8.50
C PHE A 76 -6.01 -9.51 8.35
N MET A 77 -5.77 -9.98 7.13
CA MET A 77 -4.79 -11.05 6.87
C MET A 77 -3.38 -10.65 7.28
N ALA A 78 -2.94 -9.45 6.93
CA ALA A 78 -1.61 -8.94 7.29
C ALA A 78 -1.39 -8.90 8.81
N ALA A 79 -2.47 -8.76 9.59
CA ALA A 79 -2.46 -8.80 11.05
C ALA A 79 -2.69 -10.22 11.63
N GLY A 80 -2.68 -11.27 10.79
CA GLY A 80 -2.74 -12.66 11.23
C GLY A 80 -4.14 -13.24 11.39
N HIS A 81 -5.17 -12.61 10.82
CA HIS A 81 -6.53 -13.15 10.83
C HIS A 81 -6.82 -13.95 9.55
N VAL A 82 -7.61 -14.99 9.67
CA VAL A 82 -7.96 -15.91 8.60
C VAL A 82 -9.46 -15.84 8.31
N PRO A 83 -9.87 -15.90 7.02
CA PRO A 83 -11.30 -15.97 6.68
C PRO A 83 -11.99 -17.16 7.39
N GLY A 84 -13.19 -16.92 7.89
CA GLY A 84 -14.01 -17.94 8.59
C GLY A 84 -13.59 -18.24 10.02
N GLU A 85 -12.44 -17.76 10.50
CA GLU A 85 -11.92 -18.07 11.83
C GLU A 85 -11.71 -16.82 12.69
N GLY A 86 -11.90 -16.99 14.01
CA GLY A 86 -11.63 -15.94 14.99
C GLY A 86 -12.55 -14.73 14.91
N PRO A 87 -12.19 -13.60 15.53
CA PRO A 87 -13.09 -12.49 15.76
C PRO A 87 -13.49 -11.71 14.49
N TYR A 88 -12.71 -11.83 13.40
CA TYR A 88 -12.93 -11.11 12.15
C TYR A 88 -13.21 -12.04 10.96
N GLY A 89 -13.12 -13.37 11.15
CA GLY A 89 -13.22 -14.34 10.06
C GLY A 89 -14.53 -14.24 9.28
N GLU A 90 -15.66 -14.11 9.96
CA GLU A 90 -16.98 -13.93 9.31
C GLU A 90 -17.06 -12.62 8.50
N ALA A 91 -16.48 -11.53 9.02
CA ALA A 91 -16.42 -10.25 8.31
C ALA A 91 -15.56 -10.37 7.03
N MET A 92 -14.42 -11.05 7.12
CA MET A 92 -13.55 -11.31 5.97
C MET A 92 -14.27 -12.14 4.89
N GLU A 93 -14.94 -13.23 5.28
CA GLU A 93 -15.72 -14.03 4.33
C GLU A 93 -16.84 -13.26 3.65
N ARG A 94 -17.60 -12.46 4.39
CA ARG A 94 -18.63 -11.60 3.78
C ARG A 94 -18.03 -10.65 2.76
N GLY A 95 -16.86 -10.07 3.05
CA GLY A 95 -16.13 -9.21 2.13
C GLY A 95 -15.68 -9.94 0.87
N ILE A 96 -15.10 -11.13 1.02
CA ILE A 96 -14.66 -11.97 -0.10
C ILE A 96 -15.85 -12.35 -0.99
N ARG A 97 -16.97 -12.82 -0.41
CA ARG A 97 -18.20 -13.16 -1.14
C ARG A 97 -18.72 -11.96 -1.92
N TRP A 98 -18.76 -10.79 -1.28
CA TRP A 98 -19.20 -9.57 -1.93
C TRP A 98 -18.29 -9.17 -3.11
N VAL A 99 -16.97 -9.29 -2.99
CA VAL A 99 -16.05 -9.03 -4.12
C VAL A 99 -16.30 -10.00 -5.26
N LEU A 100 -16.46 -11.30 -4.98
CA LEU A 100 -16.77 -12.32 -5.98
C LEU A 100 -18.09 -12.04 -6.72
N ASP A 101 -19.12 -11.55 -6.02
CA ASP A 101 -20.42 -11.18 -6.60
C ASP A 101 -20.34 -9.93 -7.50
N ASN A 102 -19.26 -9.14 -7.40
CA ASN A 102 -19.01 -7.96 -8.23
C ASN A 102 -18.02 -8.20 -9.38
N GLN A 103 -17.71 -9.46 -9.69
CA GLN A 103 -16.97 -9.81 -10.92
C GLN A 103 -17.93 -9.89 -12.10
N ARG A 104 -17.67 -9.11 -13.15
CA ARG A 104 -18.49 -9.14 -14.36
C ARG A 104 -18.47 -10.52 -15.03
N PRO A 105 -19.64 -11.08 -15.40
CA PRO A 105 -19.69 -12.37 -16.05
C PRO A 105 -19.07 -12.36 -17.47
N GLU A 106 -19.13 -11.25 -18.19
CA GLU A 106 -18.77 -11.16 -19.60
C GLU A 106 -17.24 -11.26 -19.82
N ASP A 107 -16.46 -10.59 -18.98
CA ASP A 107 -15.02 -10.47 -19.17
C ASP A 107 -14.17 -10.73 -17.91
N GLY A 108 -14.80 -10.98 -16.77
CA GLY A 108 -14.10 -11.23 -15.51
C GLY A 108 -13.57 -9.99 -14.80
N LEU A 109 -13.88 -8.78 -15.27
CA LEU A 109 -13.44 -7.55 -14.65
C LEU A 109 -14.10 -7.35 -13.28
N PHE A 110 -13.30 -7.08 -12.26
CA PHE A 110 -13.81 -6.62 -10.96
C PHE A 110 -14.14 -5.13 -11.02
N ILE A 111 -15.41 -4.81 -10.84
CA ILE A 111 -15.89 -3.44 -10.78
C ILE A 111 -17.29 -3.41 -10.15
N HIS A 112 -17.52 -2.55 -9.17
CA HIS A 112 -18.86 -2.34 -8.60
C HIS A 112 -19.59 -1.20 -9.30
N ARG A 113 -18.88 -0.15 -9.68
CA ARG A 113 -19.43 0.99 -10.44
C ARG A 113 -18.49 1.39 -11.56
N ALA A 114 -19.05 1.77 -12.71
CA ALA A 114 -18.25 2.30 -13.81
C ALA A 114 -17.47 3.56 -13.34
N GLY A 115 -16.16 3.48 -13.42
CA GLY A 115 -15.23 4.54 -12.99
C GLY A 115 -14.10 4.73 -13.99
N SER A 116 -13.28 5.74 -13.79
CA SER A 116 -12.22 6.14 -14.72
C SER A 116 -10.94 5.31 -14.63
N GLY A 117 -10.94 4.21 -13.88
CA GLY A 117 -9.72 3.40 -13.68
C GLY A 117 -9.99 1.98 -13.20
N PRO A 118 -10.82 1.18 -13.93
CA PRO A 118 -11.23 -0.14 -13.47
C PRO A 118 -10.07 -1.11 -13.21
N MET A 119 -8.94 -0.94 -13.90
CA MET A 119 -7.78 -1.81 -13.71
C MET A 119 -7.13 -1.66 -12.32
N TYR A 120 -7.26 -0.52 -11.63
CA TYR A 120 -6.85 -0.44 -10.21
C TYR A 120 -7.64 -1.41 -9.35
N THR A 121 -8.97 -1.33 -9.42
CA THR A 121 -9.87 -2.23 -8.69
C THR A 121 -9.61 -3.68 -9.05
N HIS A 122 -9.45 -3.96 -10.34
CA HIS A 122 -9.23 -5.31 -10.85
C HIS A 122 -7.94 -5.93 -10.28
N GLY A 123 -6.81 -5.22 -10.34
CA GLY A 123 -5.55 -5.71 -9.80
C GLY A 123 -5.59 -5.95 -8.29
N ILE A 124 -6.19 -5.02 -7.53
CA ILE A 124 -6.31 -5.13 -6.06
C ILE A 124 -7.22 -6.33 -5.69
N CYS A 125 -8.37 -6.51 -6.36
CA CYS A 125 -9.26 -7.64 -6.11
C CYS A 125 -8.59 -8.98 -6.48
N THR A 126 -7.89 -9.03 -7.61
CA THR A 126 -7.17 -10.23 -8.04
C THR A 126 -6.06 -10.59 -7.06
N LEU A 127 -5.31 -9.61 -6.56
CA LEU A 127 -4.30 -9.82 -5.52
C LEU A 127 -4.94 -10.40 -4.26
N MET A 128 -6.00 -9.77 -3.73
CA MET A 128 -6.69 -10.26 -2.54
C MET A 128 -7.18 -11.70 -2.71
N LEU A 129 -7.77 -12.04 -3.87
CA LEU A 129 -8.23 -13.41 -4.11
C LEU A 129 -7.09 -14.42 -4.20
N ALA A 130 -5.93 -14.03 -4.73
CA ALA A 130 -4.74 -14.88 -4.69
C ALA A 130 -4.23 -15.09 -3.27
N GLU A 131 -4.24 -14.04 -2.43
CA GLU A 131 -3.80 -14.13 -1.05
C GLU A 131 -4.72 -14.99 -0.17
N VAL A 132 -6.05 -14.97 -0.39
CA VAL A 132 -6.99 -15.81 0.38
C VAL A 132 -7.14 -17.22 -0.17
N ALA A 133 -6.60 -17.51 -1.35
CA ALA A 133 -6.70 -18.85 -1.94
C ALA A 133 -6.04 -19.90 -1.03
N GLY A 134 -6.77 -20.97 -0.74
CA GLY A 134 -6.34 -22.00 0.19
C GLY A 134 -6.62 -21.71 1.68
N MET A 135 -7.11 -20.51 2.02
CA MET A 135 -7.50 -20.11 3.39
C MET A 135 -9.01 -20.01 3.59
N VAL A 136 -9.79 -20.13 2.52
CA VAL A 136 -11.25 -20.07 2.56
C VAL A 136 -11.84 -21.48 2.66
N ASP A 137 -13.08 -21.59 3.13
CA ASP A 137 -13.76 -22.88 3.20
C ASP A 137 -13.93 -23.54 1.81
N PRO A 138 -14.11 -24.88 1.74
CA PRO A 138 -14.22 -25.58 0.46
C PRO A 138 -15.34 -25.07 -0.44
N SER A 139 -16.46 -24.58 0.12
CA SER A 139 -17.59 -24.06 -0.67
C SER A 139 -17.25 -22.77 -1.38
N LEU A 140 -16.32 -21.97 -0.85
CA LEU A 140 -15.86 -20.71 -1.42
C LEU A 140 -14.63 -20.90 -2.31
N SER A 141 -13.82 -21.91 -2.05
CA SER A 141 -12.56 -22.20 -2.74
C SER A 141 -12.73 -22.31 -4.26
N ASP A 142 -13.75 -23.08 -4.72
CA ASP A 142 -14.03 -23.22 -6.16
C ASP A 142 -14.43 -21.90 -6.83
N ARG A 143 -15.16 -21.05 -6.12
CA ARG A 143 -15.53 -19.72 -6.63
C ARG A 143 -14.30 -18.83 -6.74
N VAL A 144 -13.44 -18.83 -5.73
CA VAL A 144 -12.17 -18.07 -5.74
C VAL A 144 -11.31 -18.51 -6.90
N ARG A 145 -11.10 -19.82 -7.09
CA ARG A 145 -10.30 -20.37 -8.19
C ARG A 145 -10.82 -19.94 -9.57
N LYS A 146 -12.12 -20.16 -9.85
CA LYS A 146 -12.73 -19.78 -11.14
C LYS A 146 -12.69 -18.27 -11.39
N SER A 147 -12.84 -17.49 -10.32
CA SER A 147 -12.79 -16.03 -10.39
C SER A 147 -11.37 -15.55 -10.70
N LEU A 148 -10.35 -16.15 -10.07
CA LEU A 148 -8.93 -15.86 -10.34
C LEU A 148 -8.54 -16.20 -11.77
N GLU A 149 -8.91 -17.38 -12.28
CA GLU A 149 -8.63 -17.79 -13.67
C GLU A 149 -9.11 -16.74 -14.68
N ARG A 150 -10.33 -16.24 -14.50
CA ARG A 150 -10.91 -15.20 -15.36
C ARG A 150 -10.23 -13.85 -15.19
N ALA A 151 -9.90 -13.48 -13.95
CA ALA A 151 -9.22 -12.22 -13.67
C ALA A 151 -7.80 -12.20 -14.25
N ILE A 152 -7.04 -13.28 -14.10
CA ILE A 152 -5.71 -13.43 -14.68
C ILE A 152 -5.76 -13.33 -16.20
N LEU A 153 -6.73 -14.01 -16.83
CA LEU A 153 -6.90 -13.96 -18.28
C LEU A 153 -7.10 -12.51 -18.76
N LEU A 154 -7.93 -11.72 -18.08
CA LEU A 154 -8.13 -10.32 -18.43
C LEU A 154 -6.86 -9.48 -18.26
N ILE A 155 -6.09 -9.70 -17.19
CA ILE A 155 -4.81 -9.01 -16.98
C ILE A 155 -3.85 -9.32 -18.15
N LEU A 156 -3.73 -10.58 -18.55
CA LEU A 156 -2.86 -11.00 -19.65
C LEU A 156 -3.33 -10.43 -20.99
N GLN A 157 -4.63 -10.45 -21.27
CA GLN A 157 -5.21 -9.83 -22.47
C GLN A 157 -4.94 -8.31 -22.52
N ALA A 158 -5.10 -7.61 -21.40
CA ALA A 158 -4.82 -6.18 -21.30
C ALA A 158 -3.32 -5.85 -21.49
N GLN A 159 -2.42 -6.74 -21.07
CA GLN A 159 -0.98 -6.60 -21.35
C GLN A 159 -0.67 -6.74 -22.84
N ALA A 160 -1.34 -7.68 -23.51
CA ALA A 160 -1.13 -8.00 -24.92
C ALA A 160 -1.66 -6.93 -25.89
N VAL A 161 -2.46 -5.96 -25.43
CA VAL A 161 -2.88 -4.83 -26.27
C VAL A 161 -1.65 -4.12 -26.83
N PRO A 162 -1.57 -3.89 -28.15
CA PRO A 162 -0.41 -3.25 -28.76
C PRO A 162 -0.13 -1.86 -28.17
N LYS A 163 1.11 -1.67 -27.73
CA LYS A 163 1.60 -0.44 -27.14
C LYS A 163 2.92 -0.05 -27.78
N GLY A 164 3.19 1.25 -27.89
CA GLY A 164 4.53 1.70 -28.30
C GLY A 164 5.60 1.23 -27.30
N ASP A 165 6.85 1.10 -27.74
CA ASP A 165 8.00 0.52 -27.00
C ASP A 165 8.17 1.11 -25.60
N ARG A 166 7.83 2.40 -25.44
CA ARG A 166 7.88 3.10 -24.16
C ARG A 166 6.91 2.52 -23.13
N HIS A 167 5.76 2.01 -23.57
CA HIS A 167 4.65 1.54 -22.73
C HIS A 167 4.49 0.02 -22.73
N ALA A 168 5.23 -0.65 -23.57
CA ALA A 168 5.16 -2.09 -23.76
C ALA A 168 5.54 -2.84 -22.46
N GLY A 169 4.70 -3.81 -22.06
CA GLY A 169 4.86 -4.64 -20.86
C GLY A 169 4.00 -4.21 -19.67
N GLY A 170 3.57 -2.94 -19.58
CA GLY A 170 2.76 -2.45 -18.47
C GLY A 170 1.25 -2.39 -18.77
N TRP A 171 0.52 -1.80 -17.83
CA TRP A 171 -0.93 -1.59 -17.87
C TRP A 171 -1.32 -0.15 -17.56
N ARG A 172 -2.53 0.20 -17.97
CA ARG A 172 -3.16 1.50 -17.70
C ARG A 172 -4.57 1.30 -17.14
N TYR A 173 -5.36 2.37 -17.10
CA TYR A 173 -6.66 2.44 -16.43
C TYR A 173 -7.72 1.50 -16.98
N HIS A 174 -7.69 1.20 -18.28
CA HIS A 174 -8.68 0.34 -18.95
C HIS A 174 -8.01 -0.88 -19.57
N PRO A 175 -8.72 -2.03 -19.68
CA PRO A 175 -8.18 -3.23 -20.33
C PRO A 175 -7.73 -2.99 -21.77
N SER A 176 -8.38 -2.06 -22.49
CA SER A 176 -8.07 -1.71 -23.88
C SER A 176 -7.05 -0.59 -24.04
N SER A 177 -6.43 -0.09 -22.96
CA SER A 177 -5.48 1.02 -23.05
C SER A 177 -4.23 0.64 -23.85
N ASN A 178 -3.79 1.57 -24.70
CA ASN A 178 -2.59 1.46 -25.53
C ASN A 178 -1.36 2.18 -24.95
N ASP A 179 -1.43 2.56 -23.69
CA ASP A 179 -0.33 3.13 -22.90
C ASP A 179 -0.24 2.41 -21.54
N SER A 180 0.71 2.79 -20.70
CA SER A 180 0.95 2.17 -19.38
C SER A 180 1.44 3.19 -18.38
N ASP A 181 1.18 2.96 -17.09
CA ASP A 181 1.79 3.67 -15.98
C ASP A 181 2.27 2.73 -14.88
N LEU A 182 3.20 3.20 -14.06
CA LEU A 182 3.82 2.38 -13.02
C LEU A 182 2.84 1.98 -11.91
N SER A 183 1.87 2.83 -11.57
CA SER A 183 0.97 2.58 -10.45
C SER A 183 -0.04 1.47 -10.76
N VAL A 184 -0.66 1.49 -11.93
CA VAL A 184 -1.54 0.39 -12.38
C VAL A 184 -0.72 -0.87 -12.62
N THR A 185 0.45 -0.74 -13.25
CA THR A 185 1.36 -1.87 -13.48
C THR A 185 1.75 -2.55 -12.18
N GLY A 186 2.02 -1.80 -11.11
CA GLY A 186 2.35 -2.36 -9.82
C GLY A 186 1.28 -3.32 -9.29
N TRP A 187 0.02 -2.92 -9.29
CA TRP A 187 -1.08 -3.77 -8.82
C TRP A 187 -1.27 -5.02 -9.67
N GLN A 188 -1.18 -4.90 -11.01
CA GLN A 188 -1.30 -6.07 -11.90
C GLN A 188 -0.14 -7.05 -11.70
N LEU A 189 1.08 -6.55 -11.57
CA LEU A 189 2.26 -7.37 -11.38
C LEU A 189 2.24 -8.09 -10.03
N LEU A 190 1.84 -7.41 -8.95
CA LEU A 190 1.59 -8.03 -7.64
C LEU A 190 0.54 -9.16 -7.75
N ALA A 191 -0.57 -8.90 -8.43
CA ALA A 191 -1.64 -9.88 -8.62
C ALA A 191 -1.17 -11.11 -9.40
N LEU A 192 -0.45 -10.91 -10.52
CA LEU A 192 0.10 -12.02 -11.32
C LEU A 192 1.14 -12.82 -10.52
N ARG A 193 2.00 -12.14 -9.73
CA ARG A 193 3.01 -12.83 -8.92
C ARG A 193 2.37 -13.65 -7.81
N ALA A 194 1.40 -13.09 -7.08
CA ALA A 194 0.65 -13.81 -6.05
C ALA A 194 -0.08 -15.04 -6.65
N ALA A 195 -0.77 -14.85 -7.78
CA ALA A 195 -1.45 -15.93 -8.47
C ALA A 195 -0.47 -17.05 -8.92
N LYS A 196 0.70 -16.70 -9.44
CA LYS A 196 1.74 -17.67 -9.80
C LYS A 196 2.25 -18.45 -8.59
N ASN A 197 2.43 -17.79 -7.45
CA ASN A 197 2.92 -18.42 -6.23
C ASN A 197 1.98 -19.52 -5.71
N ILE A 198 0.67 -19.40 -5.94
CA ILE A 198 -0.33 -20.41 -5.58
C ILE A 198 -0.62 -21.42 -6.69
N GLY A 199 0.16 -21.42 -7.78
CA GLY A 199 0.08 -22.41 -8.85
C GLY A 199 -0.92 -22.08 -9.96
N CYS A 200 -1.42 -20.84 -10.07
CA CYS A 200 -2.18 -20.43 -11.25
C CYS A 200 -1.30 -20.38 -12.50
N ASP A 201 -1.92 -20.63 -13.66
CA ASP A 201 -1.25 -20.58 -14.96
C ASP A 201 -0.94 -19.13 -15.37
N VAL A 202 0.19 -18.61 -14.91
CA VAL A 202 0.72 -17.29 -15.25
C VAL A 202 2.03 -17.48 -16.02
N PRO A 203 2.10 -17.12 -17.31
CA PRO A 203 3.33 -17.20 -18.09
C PRO A 203 4.48 -16.41 -17.45
N ALA A 204 5.66 -17.01 -17.38
CA ALA A 204 6.84 -16.31 -16.86
C ALA A 204 7.15 -15.04 -17.65
N GLU A 205 7.01 -15.14 -18.96
CA GLU A 205 7.26 -14.06 -19.92
C GLU A 205 6.37 -12.84 -19.67
N ALA A 206 5.14 -13.02 -19.18
CA ALA A 206 4.24 -11.91 -18.83
C ALA A 206 4.79 -11.11 -17.64
N ILE A 207 5.33 -11.80 -16.63
CA ILE A 207 5.99 -11.17 -15.47
C ILE A 207 7.28 -10.47 -15.92
N GLU A 208 8.14 -11.14 -16.68
CA GLU A 208 9.40 -10.58 -17.20
C GLU A 208 9.15 -9.33 -18.05
N TYR A 209 8.10 -9.37 -18.87
CA TYR A 209 7.71 -8.23 -19.71
C TYR A 209 7.24 -7.04 -18.86
N ALA A 210 6.50 -7.28 -17.76
CA ALA A 210 6.13 -6.26 -16.83
C ALA A 210 7.34 -5.69 -16.05
N VAL A 211 8.26 -6.53 -15.62
CA VAL A 211 9.53 -6.12 -14.98
C VAL A 211 10.32 -5.22 -15.93
N SER A 212 10.36 -5.54 -17.23
CA SER A 212 11.02 -4.69 -18.21
C SER A 212 10.42 -3.30 -18.30
N TYR A 213 9.07 -3.18 -18.20
CA TYR A 213 8.38 -1.89 -18.15
C TYR A 213 8.69 -1.13 -16.85
N VAL A 214 8.68 -1.81 -15.70
CA VAL A 214 9.06 -1.21 -14.42
C VAL A 214 10.47 -0.61 -14.52
N ASN A 215 11.43 -1.35 -15.05
CA ASN A 215 12.80 -0.87 -15.25
C ASN A 215 12.86 0.37 -16.17
N LYS A 216 12.02 0.46 -17.22
CA LYS A 216 11.93 1.67 -18.06
C LYS A 216 11.47 2.92 -17.29
N CYS A 217 10.72 2.74 -16.20
CA CYS A 217 10.29 3.83 -15.33
C CYS A 217 11.36 4.30 -14.33
N SER A 218 12.50 3.61 -14.23
CA SER A 218 13.62 4.01 -13.35
C SER A 218 14.35 5.23 -13.90
N ASP A 219 14.93 6.02 -12.98
CA ASP A 219 15.80 7.14 -13.31
C ASP A 219 17.26 6.83 -12.92
N ARG A 220 18.21 7.30 -13.71
CA ARG A 220 19.66 7.09 -13.49
C ARG A 220 20.17 7.65 -12.16
N ASN A 221 19.50 8.62 -11.57
CA ASN A 221 19.83 9.20 -10.26
C ASN A 221 19.17 8.46 -9.09
N GLY A 222 18.49 7.33 -9.37
CA GLY A 222 17.68 6.56 -8.45
C GLY A 222 16.23 7.05 -8.40
N GLY A 223 15.34 6.13 -7.97
CA GLY A 223 13.91 6.39 -7.92
C GLY A 223 13.18 6.01 -9.21
N PHE A 224 11.84 6.08 -9.13
CA PHE A 224 10.95 5.71 -10.22
C PHE A 224 9.96 6.82 -10.54
N SER A 225 9.59 6.89 -11.80
CA SER A 225 8.65 7.84 -12.37
C SER A 225 7.32 7.17 -12.74
N TYR A 226 6.28 7.98 -12.95
CA TYR A 226 4.95 7.49 -13.34
C TYR A 226 4.93 6.85 -14.74
N HIS A 227 5.64 7.47 -15.68
CA HIS A 227 5.94 6.96 -17.01
C HIS A 227 7.45 7.05 -17.25
N PRO A 228 8.03 6.26 -18.16
CA PRO A 228 9.41 6.44 -18.55
C PRO A 228 9.74 7.90 -18.91
N ASN A 229 10.89 8.40 -18.44
CA ASN A 229 11.37 9.79 -18.66
C ASN A 229 10.50 10.89 -18.03
N HIS A 230 9.75 10.60 -16.98
CA HIS A 230 9.05 11.58 -16.14
C HIS A 230 9.79 11.81 -14.82
N GLY A 231 9.34 12.79 -14.05
CA GLY A 231 9.90 13.08 -12.73
C GLY A 231 9.66 11.94 -11.72
N VAL A 232 10.69 11.61 -10.95
CA VAL A 232 10.63 10.61 -9.88
C VAL A 232 9.93 11.15 -8.63
N SER A 233 9.34 10.26 -7.83
CA SER A 233 8.77 10.60 -6.53
C SER A 233 8.97 9.45 -5.53
N PRO A 234 8.93 9.73 -4.20
CA PRO A 234 9.02 8.68 -3.20
C PRO A 234 7.95 7.60 -3.38
N THR A 235 6.69 7.97 -3.56
CA THR A 235 5.57 7.04 -3.71
C THR A 235 5.78 6.06 -4.88
N ARG A 236 6.20 6.56 -6.03
CA ARG A 236 6.47 5.73 -7.23
C ARG A 236 7.73 4.89 -7.08
N SER A 237 8.71 5.42 -6.35
CA SER A 237 9.94 4.66 -6.05
C SER A 237 9.65 3.46 -5.16
N GLY A 238 8.77 3.60 -4.17
CA GLY A 238 8.26 2.45 -3.40
C GLY A 238 7.61 1.40 -4.29
N THR A 239 6.76 1.81 -5.24
CA THR A 239 6.12 0.89 -6.20
C THR A 239 7.15 0.13 -7.04
N GLY A 240 8.12 0.84 -7.61
CA GLY A 240 9.17 0.20 -8.42
C GLY A 240 10.01 -0.79 -7.62
N ILE A 241 10.44 -0.41 -6.41
CA ILE A 241 11.19 -1.30 -5.51
C ILE A 241 10.39 -2.56 -5.21
N LEU A 242 9.13 -2.43 -4.75
CA LEU A 242 8.32 -3.60 -4.42
C LEU A 242 8.11 -4.52 -5.61
N CYS A 243 7.80 -3.97 -6.79
CA CYS A 243 7.64 -4.75 -8.01
C CYS A 243 8.89 -5.57 -8.36
N LEU A 244 10.07 -4.98 -8.26
CA LEU A 244 11.33 -5.66 -8.56
C LEU A 244 11.65 -6.72 -7.50
N GLU A 245 11.52 -6.39 -6.21
CA GLU A 245 11.80 -7.32 -5.12
C GLU A 245 10.92 -8.58 -5.17
N ILE A 246 9.60 -8.45 -5.36
CA ILE A 246 8.71 -9.62 -5.43
C ILE A 246 8.90 -10.46 -6.71
N CYS A 247 9.51 -9.88 -7.74
CA CYS A 247 9.82 -10.58 -8.99
C CYS A 247 11.23 -11.18 -9.01
N GLY A 248 11.97 -11.13 -7.91
CA GLY A 248 13.27 -11.79 -7.78
C GLY A 248 14.48 -10.91 -8.18
N GLU A 249 14.26 -9.64 -8.51
CA GLU A 249 15.32 -8.66 -8.80
C GLU A 249 15.98 -8.11 -7.51
N HIS A 250 16.26 -9.04 -6.59
CA HIS A 250 16.86 -8.73 -5.30
C HIS A 250 18.24 -8.10 -5.48
N ARG A 251 18.43 -6.95 -4.81
CA ARG A 251 19.72 -6.21 -4.88
C ARG A 251 20.16 -5.81 -6.28
N ALA A 252 19.24 -5.81 -7.27
CA ALA A 252 19.54 -5.23 -8.56
C ALA A 252 20.01 -3.77 -8.40
N PRO A 253 20.97 -3.28 -9.22
CA PRO A 253 21.47 -1.91 -9.10
C PRO A 253 20.34 -0.86 -9.12
N THR A 254 19.31 -1.07 -9.93
CA THR A 254 18.12 -0.20 -10.01
C THR A 254 17.36 -0.18 -8.69
N THR A 255 17.11 -1.35 -8.09
CA THR A 255 16.40 -1.47 -6.79
C THR A 255 17.18 -0.77 -5.68
N MET A 256 18.50 -1.01 -5.61
CA MET A 256 19.35 -0.41 -4.58
C MET A 256 19.47 1.12 -4.73
N ALA A 257 19.61 1.62 -5.97
CA ALA A 257 19.64 3.05 -6.23
C ALA A 257 18.31 3.74 -5.81
N ALA A 258 17.18 3.08 -6.04
CA ALA A 258 15.87 3.58 -5.61
C ALA A 258 15.69 3.52 -4.10
N ALA A 259 16.18 2.48 -3.43
CA ALA A 259 16.17 2.39 -1.97
C ALA A 259 17.04 3.50 -1.33
N ASP A 260 18.22 3.78 -1.87
CA ASP A 260 19.04 4.90 -1.44
C ASP A 260 18.38 6.26 -1.75
N TYR A 261 17.64 6.37 -2.85
CA TYR A 261 16.83 7.57 -3.15
C TYR A 261 15.77 7.79 -2.05
N LEU A 262 15.04 6.75 -1.63
CA LEU A 262 14.05 6.86 -0.56
C LEU A 262 14.65 7.24 0.79
N LEU A 263 15.87 6.79 1.12
CA LEU A 263 16.55 7.24 2.34
C LEU A 263 16.91 8.73 2.28
N ARG A 264 17.29 9.24 1.10
CA ARG A 264 17.57 10.67 0.92
C ARG A 264 16.33 11.54 0.83
N ARG A 265 15.20 10.96 0.41
CA ARG A 265 13.89 11.61 0.24
C ARG A 265 12.79 10.74 0.84
N PRO A 266 12.76 10.63 2.18
CA PRO A 266 11.74 9.83 2.85
C PRO A 266 10.35 10.40 2.59
N LEU A 267 9.36 9.50 2.61
CA LEU A 267 7.96 9.83 2.41
C LEU A 267 7.49 10.83 3.48
N ARG A 268 6.76 11.85 3.08
CA ARG A 268 6.19 12.88 3.96
C ARG A 268 4.66 12.79 3.94
N TYR A 269 4.03 13.18 5.05
CA TYR A 269 2.57 13.13 5.17
C TYR A 269 1.83 14.04 4.17
N ASP A 270 2.48 15.10 3.74
CA ASP A 270 1.98 16.05 2.73
C ASP A 270 2.32 15.68 1.29
N ASP A 271 3.00 14.55 1.07
CA ASP A 271 3.21 14.02 -0.29
C ASP A 271 1.87 13.56 -0.89
N GLY A 272 1.64 13.89 -2.16
CA GLY A 272 0.45 13.42 -2.88
C GLY A 272 0.41 11.89 -2.93
N PHE A 273 -0.76 11.31 -2.68
CA PHE A 273 -0.96 9.86 -2.55
C PHE A 273 -0.14 9.23 -1.41
N PHE A 274 -0.19 9.87 -0.23
CA PHE A 274 0.59 9.46 0.94
C PHE A 274 0.33 8.01 1.36
N PHE A 275 -0.93 7.58 1.50
CA PHE A 275 -1.26 6.22 1.96
C PHE A 275 -0.90 5.15 0.93
N TYR A 276 -1.05 5.45 -0.36
CA TYR A 276 -0.47 4.62 -1.43
C TYR A 276 1.05 4.50 -1.24
N GLY A 277 1.73 5.63 -1.02
CA GLY A 277 3.18 5.67 -0.78
C GLY A 277 3.60 4.92 0.48
N VAL A 278 2.85 5.05 1.58
CA VAL A 278 3.10 4.33 2.84
C VAL A 278 3.17 2.83 2.59
N TYR A 279 2.16 2.26 1.94
CA TYR A 279 2.14 0.84 1.63
C TYR A 279 3.35 0.41 0.79
N TYR A 280 3.53 1.01 -0.37
CA TYR A 280 4.57 0.59 -1.30
C TYR A 280 6.00 0.85 -0.79
N CYS A 281 6.26 1.99 -0.16
CA CYS A 281 7.58 2.30 0.38
C CYS A 281 7.92 1.37 1.55
N THR A 282 6.98 1.14 2.47
CA THR A 282 7.24 0.31 3.64
C THR A 282 7.47 -1.14 3.25
N VAL A 283 6.57 -1.71 2.44
CA VAL A 283 6.70 -3.11 2.02
C VAL A 283 7.92 -3.31 1.10
N GLY A 284 8.17 -2.39 0.17
CA GLY A 284 9.34 -2.46 -0.69
C GLY A 284 10.65 -2.39 0.09
N MET A 285 10.77 -1.45 1.04
CA MET A 285 11.98 -1.31 1.86
C MET A 285 12.15 -2.45 2.86
N PHE A 286 11.06 -3.07 3.33
CA PHE A 286 11.11 -4.32 4.10
C PHE A 286 11.73 -5.44 3.28
N GLN A 287 11.35 -5.59 2.02
CA GLN A 287 11.91 -6.59 1.12
C GLN A 287 13.40 -6.34 0.82
N VAL A 288 13.85 -5.08 0.71
CA VAL A 288 15.27 -4.73 0.58
C VAL A 288 16.05 -5.09 1.84
N GLY A 289 15.47 -4.84 3.01
CA GLY A 289 16.06 -5.19 4.32
C GLY A 289 17.22 -4.30 4.77
N GLY A 290 17.90 -4.74 5.84
CA GLY A 290 19.06 -4.07 6.43
C GLY A 290 18.80 -2.60 6.78
N ARG A 291 19.80 -1.74 6.62
CA ARG A 291 19.69 -0.31 6.96
C ARG A 291 18.52 0.41 6.29
N HIS A 292 18.13 -0.03 5.08
CA HIS A 292 17.03 0.57 4.34
C HIS A 292 15.71 0.31 5.05
N TRP A 293 15.52 -0.92 5.54
CA TRP A 293 14.37 -1.26 6.36
C TRP A 293 14.38 -0.52 7.70
N ASP A 294 15.48 -0.60 8.46
CA ASP A 294 15.57 -0.02 9.81
C ASP A 294 15.21 1.47 9.84
N GLN A 295 15.74 2.24 8.89
CA GLN A 295 15.44 3.67 8.80
C GLN A 295 14.02 3.95 8.34
N THR A 296 13.52 3.20 7.33
CA THR A 296 12.16 3.37 6.83
C THR A 296 11.13 2.99 7.88
N ARG A 297 11.32 1.85 8.58
CA ARG A 297 10.48 1.40 9.66
C ARG A 297 10.28 2.49 10.73
N ASN A 298 11.37 2.99 11.27
CA ASN A 298 11.33 4.01 12.31
C ASN A 298 10.60 5.27 11.85
N HIS A 299 10.89 5.71 10.63
CA HIS A 299 10.26 6.90 10.05
C HIS A 299 8.76 6.71 9.83
N VAL A 300 8.35 5.66 9.13
CA VAL A 300 6.94 5.42 8.78
C VAL A 300 6.11 5.11 10.02
N THR A 301 6.64 4.30 10.95
CA THR A 301 5.95 3.98 12.20
C THR A 301 5.67 5.24 13.01
N SER A 302 6.67 6.10 13.22
CA SER A 302 6.50 7.38 13.92
C SER A 302 5.48 8.28 13.22
N LEU A 303 5.54 8.32 11.89
CA LEU A 303 4.65 9.15 11.07
C LEU A 303 3.19 8.67 11.16
N LEU A 304 2.94 7.37 11.13
CA LEU A 304 1.60 6.79 11.24
C LEU A 304 1.05 6.89 12.66
N LEU A 305 1.81 6.47 13.68
CA LEU A 305 1.32 6.46 15.06
C LEU A 305 0.95 7.87 15.56
N SER A 306 1.71 8.89 15.17
CA SER A 306 1.42 10.28 15.54
C SER A 306 0.14 10.84 14.89
N ARG A 307 -0.44 10.15 13.90
CA ARG A 307 -1.61 10.60 13.11
C ARG A 307 -2.81 9.68 13.18
N GLN A 308 -2.72 8.60 13.97
CA GLN A 308 -3.88 7.73 14.18
C GLN A 308 -4.95 8.46 15.01
N HIS A 309 -6.16 8.49 14.52
CA HIS A 309 -7.29 9.05 15.24
C HIS A 309 -7.68 8.20 16.47
N PRO A 310 -8.36 8.80 17.47
CA PRO A 310 -8.78 8.06 18.66
C PRO A 310 -9.67 6.83 18.39
N ASP A 311 -10.43 6.85 17.30
CA ASP A 311 -11.28 5.71 16.85
C ASP A 311 -10.48 4.59 16.17
N GLY A 312 -9.17 4.79 15.97
CA GLY A 312 -8.28 3.82 15.34
C GLY A 312 -8.07 4.03 13.83
N SER A 313 -8.74 4.98 13.22
CA SER A 313 -8.64 5.26 11.78
C SER A 313 -7.46 6.16 11.43
N TRP A 314 -7.16 6.23 10.13
CA TRP A 314 -6.43 7.32 9.47
C TRP A 314 -7.31 7.94 8.40
N ASN A 315 -7.16 9.25 8.22
CA ASN A 315 -7.88 9.99 7.19
C ASN A 315 -6.91 10.63 6.21
N PRO A 316 -7.17 10.52 4.90
CA PRO A 316 -6.42 11.28 3.93
C PRO A 316 -6.62 12.79 4.17
N SER A 317 -5.53 13.55 4.19
CA SER A 317 -5.55 14.99 4.49
C SER A 317 -5.61 15.86 3.25
N ASP A 318 -5.32 15.31 2.07
CA ASP A 318 -5.21 16.07 0.83
C ASP A 318 -6.25 15.68 -0.24
N GLY A 319 -6.35 16.51 -1.28
CA GLY A 319 -7.30 16.35 -2.37
C GLY A 319 -7.08 15.12 -3.25
N SER A 320 -5.88 14.52 -3.25
CA SER A 320 -5.56 13.37 -4.11
C SER A 320 -6.19 12.08 -3.61
N GLU A 321 -6.17 11.85 -2.29
CA GLU A 321 -6.72 10.64 -1.64
C GLU A 321 -7.98 10.91 -0.81
N ALA A 322 -8.36 12.17 -0.59
CA ALA A 322 -9.49 12.53 0.27
C ALA A 322 -10.80 11.84 -0.13
N SER A 323 -11.01 11.60 -1.43
CA SER A 323 -12.19 10.89 -1.93
C SER A 323 -12.21 9.39 -1.59
N PHE A 324 -11.05 8.79 -1.25
CA PHE A 324 -10.97 7.37 -0.91
C PHE A 324 -11.41 7.10 0.52
N GLY A 325 -11.23 8.07 1.40
CA GLY A 325 -11.74 8.05 2.77
C GLY A 325 -10.97 7.15 3.74
N PRO A 326 -11.46 7.08 4.99
CA PRO A 326 -10.73 6.48 6.09
C PRO A 326 -10.59 4.94 5.98
N ASN A 327 -11.53 4.23 5.36
CA ASN A 327 -11.40 2.77 5.19
C ASN A 327 -10.18 2.40 4.34
N TYR A 328 -9.97 3.14 3.24
CA TYR A 328 -8.79 3.01 2.40
C TYR A 328 -7.50 3.32 3.16
N ALA A 329 -7.43 4.51 3.76
CA ALA A 329 -6.24 4.97 4.47
C ALA A 329 -5.87 4.03 5.63
N THR A 330 -6.87 3.56 6.39
CA THR A 330 -6.66 2.63 7.49
C THR A 330 -6.16 1.27 7.01
N SER A 331 -6.73 0.73 5.93
CA SER A 331 -6.28 -0.54 5.34
C SER A 331 -4.83 -0.44 4.87
N MET A 332 -4.45 0.62 4.16
CA MET A 332 -3.07 0.84 3.68
C MET A 332 -2.09 1.01 4.84
N SER A 333 -2.50 1.70 5.91
CA SER A 333 -1.68 1.87 7.12
C SER A 333 -1.45 0.55 7.86
N VAL A 334 -2.48 -0.30 7.98
CA VAL A 334 -2.35 -1.63 8.59
C VAL A 334 -1.42 -2.51 7.75
N LEU A 335 -1.59 -2.55 6.43
CA LEU A 335 -0.72 -3.31 5.52
C LEU A 335 0.75 -2.90 5.67
N ALA A 336 1.02 -1.61 5.85
CA ALA A 336 2.36 -1.11 6.08
C ALA A 336 2.90 -1.49 7.47
N LEU A 337 2.12 -1.27 8.54
CA LEU A 337 2.56 -1.53 9.92
C LEU A 337 2.72 -3.03 10.22
N ALA A 338 1.92 -3.88 9.58
CA ALA A 338 1.92 -5.32 9.82
C ALA A 338 2.90 -6.10 8.92
N VAL A 339 3.68 -5.43 8.06
CA VAL A 339 4.55 -6.12 7.09
C VAL A 339 5.57 -7.05 7.76
N GLU A 340 6.07 -6.70 8.94
CA GLU A 340 7.02 -7.52 9.70
C GLU A 340 6.43 -8.86 10.16
N TYR A 341 5.11 -8.97 10.27
CA TYR A 341 4.46 -10.24 10.64
C TYR A 341 4.50 -11.28 9.52
N GLN A 342 4.69 -10.85 8.27
CA GLN A 342 4.80 -11.70 7.07
C GLN A 342 3.64 -12.69 6.88
N TYR A 343 2.44 -12.34 7.34
CA TYR A 343 1.28 -13.23 7.18
C TYR A 343 0.72 -13.24 5.76
N LEU A 344 0.91 -12.19 4.96
CA LEU A 344 0.51 -12.21 3.57
C LEU A 344 1.50 -13.04 2.73
N PRO A 345 1.03 -14.08 2.02
CA PRO A 345 1.86 -15.00 1.24
C PRO A 345 2.80 -14.31 0.25
N ILE A 346 2.35 -13.23 -0.40
CA ILE A 346 3.17 -12.52 -1.39
C ILE A 346 4.46 -11.91 -0.79
N TYR A 347 4.52 -11.67 0.52
CA TYR A 347 5.69 -11.10 1.19
C TYR A 347 6.60 -12.12 1.81
N GLN A 348 6.20 -13.40 1.81
CA GLN A 348 7.02 -14.51 2.29
C GLN A 348 8.10 -14.82 1.24
N ARG A 349 9.34 -14.98 1.69
CA ARG A 349 10.51 -15.32 0.86
C ARG A 349 10.75 -16.82 0.87
#